data_9178e234bfc094ee9fdb17b8f2d46539
#
_entry.id   9178e234bfc094ee9fdb17b8f2d46539
#
_cell.length_a   1.000
_cell.length_b   1.000
_cell.length_c   1.000
_cell.angle_alpha   90.00
_cell.angle_beta   90.00
_cell.angle_gamma   90.00
#
_symmetry.space_group_name_H-M   'P 1'
#
loop_
_entity.id
_entity.type
_entity.pdbx_description
1 polymer ?
#
loop_
_entity_poly.entity_id
_entity_poly.type
_entity_poly.pdbx_seq_one_letter_code
_entity_poly.pdbx_strand_id
1 'polypeptide(L)'
;MLDLDNLIKVSLVNKDNVSLKVFRNLKTDVMVFKTQKNAPVYDEAFELKIIQKYAAKMEDAEKQYLEAGREDLVAECREELEVLRKLLPEPVSPISIGNYLATCCRQHGFVTKDTFAIPKKSMGIVIKAIKEQFPTADGKIISDVVKQYIV
;
A
#
# COMPACT_ATOMS: atom_id res chain seq x y z
N MET A 1 -12.87 -8.18 -3.28
CA MET A 1 -13.40 -6.87 -3.73
C MET A 1 -14.32 -6.29 -2.67
N LEU A 2 -14.16 -5.01 -2.36
CA LEU A 2 -14.99 -4.31 -1.37
C LEU A 2 -16.40 -4.06 -1.90
N ASP A 3 -17.40 -4.36 -1.10
CA ASP A 3 -18.77 -3.94 -1.37
C ASP A 3 -18.98 -2.51 -0.84
N LEU A 4 -18.58 -1.53 -1.66
CA LEU A 4 -18.66 -0.11 -1.31
C LEU A 4 -20.11 0.35 -1.07
N ASP A 5 -21.09 -0.25 -1.73
CA ASP A 5 -22.50 0.10 -1.54
C ASP A 5 -23.00 -0.33 -0.16
N ASN A 6 -22.61 -1.51 0.28
CA ASN A 6 -22.92 -1.98 1.63
C ASN A 6 -22.19 -1.16 2.71
N LEU A 7 -20.92 -0.85 2.50
CA LEU A 7 -20.13 -0.01 3.42
C LEU A 7 -20.74 1.39 3.56
N ILE A 8 -21.21 1.98 2.48
CA ILE A 8 -21.92 3.28 2.50
C ILE A 8 -23.22 3.16 3.29
N LYS A 9 -24.02 2.11 3.09
CA LYS A 9 -25.27 1.89 3.83
C LYS A 9 -25.01 1.74 5.34
N VAL A 10 -24.01 0.93 5.72
CA VAL A 10 -23.64 0.71 7.10
C VAL A 10 -23.16 2.02 7.75
N SER A 11 -22.34 2.80 7.06
CA SER A 11 -21.88 4.11 7.56
C SER A 11 -23.01 5.10 7.74
N LEU A 12 -24.02 5.09 6.86
CA LEU A 12 -25.24 5.89 7.00
C LEU A 12 -26.05 5.52 8.25
N VAL A 13 -26.25 4.21 8.47
CA VAL A 13 -26.99 3.71 9.63
C VAL A 13 -26.27 4.06 10.94
N ASN A 14 -24.94 3.93 10.96
CA ASN A 14 -24.11 4.23 12.12
C ASN A 14 -23.85 5.73 12.31
N LYS A 15 -24.29 6.58 11.39
CA LYS A 15 -24.04 8.04 11.39
C LYS A 15 -22.53 8.37 11.39
N ASP A 16 -21.71 7.49 10.82
CA ASP A 16 -20.28 7.67 10.66
C ASP A 16 -20.00 8.50 9.40
N ASN A 17 -19.95 9.80 9.57
CA ASN A 17 -19.78 10.74 8.47
C ASN A 17 -18.40 10.64 7.82
N VAL A 18 -17.35 10.28 8.57
CA VAL A 18 -15.99 10.16 8.07
C VAL A 18 -15.89 8.95 7.13
N SER A 19 -16.30 7.79 7.59
CA SER A 19 -16.33 6.56 6.76
C SER A 19 -17.23 6.74 5.54
N LEU A 20 -18.38 7.41 5.70
CA LEU A 20 -19.29 7.71 4.61
C LEU A 20 -18.63 8.57 3.51
N LYS A 21 -17.90 9.60 3.90
CA LYS A 21 -17.14 10.48 2.99
C LYS A 21 -16.07 9.69 2.25
N VAL A 22 -15.29 8.88 2.95
CA VAL A 22 -14.23 8.05 2.38
C VAL A 22 -14.81 7.06 1.35
N PHE A 23 -15.86 6.31 1.72
CA PHE A 23 -16.42 5.30 0.82
C PHE A 23 -17.10 5.91 -0.42
N ARG A 24 -17.73 7.07 -0.30
CA ARG A 24 -18.28 7.81 -1.45
C ARG A 24 -17.19 8.29 -2.40
N ASN A 25 -16.09 8.81 -1.88
CA ASN A 25 -14.94 9.23 -2.68
C ASN A 25 -14.30 8.02 -3.39
N LEU A 26 -14.08 6.92 -2.67
CA LEU A 26 -13.58 5.68 -3.28
C LEU A 26 -14.50 5.15 -4.37
N LYS A 27 -15.82 5.17 -4.16
CA LYS A 27 -16.78 4.76 -5.18
C LYS A 27 -16.67 5.63 -6.42
N THR A 28 -16.51 6.94 -6.25
CA THR A 28 -16.32 7.87 -7.36
C THR A 28 -15.05 7.56 -8.13
N ASP A 29 -13.92 7.35 -7.44
CA ASP A 29 -12.65 7.01 -8.07
C ASP A 29 -12.73 5.69 -8.85
N VAL A 30 -13.39 4.68 -8.28
CA VAL A 30 -13.65 3.39 -8.96
C VAL A 30 -14.52 3.58 -10.20
N MET A 31 -15.57 4.41 -10.13
CA MET A 31 -16.43 4.70 -11.28
C MET A 31 -15.66 5.43 -12.38
N VAL A 32 -14.88 6.44 -12.02
CA VAL A 32 -14.01 7.18 -12.96
C VAL A 32 -13.04 6.22 -13.65
N PHE A 33 -12.44 5.31 -12.88
CA PHE A 33 -11.55 4.30 -13.45
C PHE A 33 -12.27 3.38 -14.45
N LYS A 34 -13.45 2.85 -14.10
CA LYS A 34 -14.22 1.94 -14.96
C LYS A 34 -14.73 2.60 -16.25
N THR A 35 -14.89 3.93 -16.25
CA THR A 35 -15.37 4.69 -17.42
C THR A 35 -14.25 5.16 -18.35
N GLN A 36 -12.99 4.98 -17.99
CA GLN A 36 -11.86 5.36 -18.86
C GLN A 36 -11.82 4.47 -20.11
N LYS A 37 -11.60 5.09 -21.28
CA LYS A 37 -11.29 4.36 -22.52
C LYS A 37 -10.01 3.54 -22.30
N ASN A 38 -10.06 2.23 -22.59
CA ASN A 38 -8.97 1.28 -22.37
C ASN A 38 -8.62 1.04 -20.88
N ALA A 39 -9.58 1.19 -19.97
CA ALA A 39 -9.36 0.79 -18.58
C ALA A 39 -8.99 -0.71 -18.53
N PRO A 40 -7.92 -1.08 -17.82
CA PRO A 40 -7.64 -2.48 -17.56
C PRO A 40 -8.77 -3.11 -16.74
N VAL A 41 -8.78 -4.43 -16.67
CA VAL A 41 -9.79 -5.16 -15.89
C VAL A 41 -9.72 -4.68 -14.43
N TYR A 42 -10.88 -4.30 -13.90
CA TYR A 42 -10.99 -3.91 -12.50
C TYR A 42 -10.98 -5.19 -11.65
N ASP A 43 -9.89 -5.41 -10.97
CA ASP A 43 -9.66 -6.53 -10.05
C ASP A 43 -9.28 -6.02 -8.65
N GLU A 44 -9.09 -6.95 -7.73
CA GLU A 44 -8.72 -6.63 -6.36
C GLU A 44 -7.38 -5.89 -6.26
N ALA A 45 -6.42 -6.18 -7.14
CA ALA A 45 -5.14 -5.48 -7.18
C ALA A 45 -5.29 -4.01 -7.60
N PHE A 46 -6.21 -3.72 -8.52
CA PHE A 46 -6.56 -2.36 -8.91
C PHE A 46 -7.31 -1.61 -7.81
N GLU A 47 -8.22 -2.28 -7.13
CA GLU A 47 -8.93 -1.71 -5.98
C GLU A 47 -7.94 -1.26 -4.91
N LEU A 48 -6.99 -2.12 -4.55
CA LEU A 48 -5.93 -1.79 -3.60
C LEU A 48 -5.10 -0.58 -4.06
N LYS A 49 -4.76 -0.49 -5.35
CA LYS A 49 -4.03 0.67 -5.91
C LYS A 49 -4.83 1.97 -5.78
N ILE A 50 -6.14 1.94 -6.01
CA ILE A 50 -7.00 3.12 -5.83
C ILE A 50 -7.01 3.56 -4.37
N ILE A 51 -7.15 2.63 -3.44
CA ILE A 51 -7.13 2.91 -2.00
C ILE A 51 -5.77 3.48 -1.57
N GLN A 52 -4.66 2.88 -2.01
CA GLN A 52 -3.31 3.35 -1.74
C GLN A 52 -3.08 4.76 -2.29
N LYS A 53 -3.55 5.04 -3.50
CA LYS A 53 -3.44 6.37 -4.12
C LYS A 53 -4.22 7.42 -3.33
N TYR A 54 -5.41 7.06 -2.85
CA TYR A 54 -6.21 7.95 -2.01
C TYR A 54 -5.54 8.19 -0.66
N ALA A 55 -5.00 7.17 -0.02
CA ALA A 55 -4.24 7.30 1.22
C ALA A 55 -3.01 8.21 1.05
N ALA A 56 -2.22 8.03 0.00
CA ALA A 56 -1.06 8.88 -0.30
C ALA A 56 -1.48 10.34 -0.51
N LYS A 57 -2.60 10.59 -1.20
CA LYS A 57 -3.15 11.93 -1.38
C LYS A 57 -3.55 12.58 -0.04
N MET A 58 -4.11 11.80 0.89
CA MET A 58 -4.47 12.30 2.22
C MET A 58 -3.23 12.56 3.08
N GLU A 59 -2.19 11.74 2.98
CA GLU A 59 -0.90 11.98 3.65
C GLU A 59 -0.21 13.26 3.16
N ASP A 60 -0.24 13.51 1.85
CA ASP A 60 0.29 14.75 1.29
C ASP A 60 -0.52 15.98 1.70
N ALA A 61 -1.85 15.85 1.73
CA ALA A 61 -2.74 16.92 2.21
C ALA A 61 -2.50 17.21 3.71
N GLU A 62 -2.33 16.18 4.54
CA GLU A 62 -1.98 16.35 5.96
C GLU A 62 -0.72 17.19 6.13
N LYS A 63 0.34 16.92 5.37
CA LYS A 63 1.60 17.68 5.43
C LYS A 63 1.38 19.14 5.05
N GLN A 64 0.64 19.39 3.96
CA GLN A 64 0.34 20.76 3.52
C GLN A 64 -0.49 21.53 4.55
N TYR A 65 -1.46 20.89 5.19
CA TYR A 65 -2.26 21.53 6.23
C TYR A 65 -1.46 21.78 7.52
N LEU A 66 -0.51 20.90 7.87
CA LEU A 66 0.44 21.12 8.96
C LEU A 66 1.31 22.36 8.70
N GLU A 67 1.86 22.49 7.50
CA GLU A 67 2.66 23.64 7.08
C GLU A 67 1.83 24.94 7.08
N ALA A 68 0.54 24.86 6.76
CA ALA A 68 -0.38 25.98 6.75
C ALA A 68 -0.96 26.32 8.15
N GLY A 69 -0.63 25.54 9.18
CA GLY A 69 -1.14 25.72 10.55
C GLY A 69 -2.63 25.42 10.71
N ARG A 70 -3.22 24.62 9.82
CA ARG A 70 -4.64 24.26 9.82
C ARG A 70 -4.85 22.92 10.53
N GLU A 71 -4.75 22.93 11.87
CA GLU A 71 -4.91 21.74 12.70
C GLU A 71 -6.28 21.06 12.57
N ASP A 72 -7.33 21.84 12.29
CA ASP A 72 -8.68 21.36 12.00
C ASP A 72 -8.71 20.39 10.82
N LEU A 73 -8.07 20.77 9.70
CA LEU A 73 -8.00 19.96 8.49
C LEU A 73 -7.01 18.79 8.62
N VAL A 74 -5.97 18.95 9.44
CA VAL A 74 -5.05 17.84 9.77
C VAL A 74 -5.80 16.73 10.49
N ALA A 75 -6.65 17.08 11.47
CA ALA A 75 -7.45 16.09 12.18
C ALA A 75 -8.40 15.33 11.25
N GLU A 76 -9.09 16.04 10.34
CA GLU A 76 -9.96 15.40 9.34
C GLU A 76 -9.18 14.43 8.43
N CYS A 77 -8.00 14.83 7.94
CA CYS A 77 -7.16 13.94 7.11
C CYS A 77 -6.73 12.68 7.88
N ARG A 78 -6.41 12.79 9.15
CA ARG A 78 -6.03 11.65 9.99
C ARG A 78 -7.17 10.67 10.20
N GLU A 79 -8.38 11.18 10.45
CA GLU A 79 -9.58 10.34 10.57
C GLU A 79 -9.86 9.58 9.28
N GLU A 80 -9.77 10.24 8.13
CA GLU A 80 -9.92 9.59 6.82
C GLU A 80 -8.82 8.54 6.58
N LEU A 81 -7.58 8.83 6.95
CA LEU A 81 -6.46 7.88 6.84
C LEU A 81 -6.65 6.65 7.72
N GLU A 82 -7.23 6.77 8.91
CA GLU A 82 -7.54 5.61 9.76
C GLU A 82 -8.56 4.68 9.10
N VAL A 83 -9.58 5.22 8.46
CA VAL A 83 -10.55 4.44 7.71
C VAL A 83 -9.88 3.71 6.53
N LEU A 84 -9.03 4.43 5.78
CA LEU A 84 -8.31 3.86 4.64
C LEU A 84 -7.33 2.76 5.06
N ARG A 85 -6.63 2.93 6.18
CA ARG A 85 -5.71 1.93 6.72
C ARG A 85 -6.40 0.63 7.11
N LYS A 86 -7.65 0.70 7.59
CA LYS A 86 -8.47 -0.50 7.87
C LYS A 86 -8.86 -1.28 6.61
N LEU A 87 -8.91 -0.61 5.46
CA LEU A 87 -9.21 -1.23 4.16
C LEU A 87 -7.97 -1.80 3.48
N LEU A 88 -6.79 -1.28 3.81
CA LEU A 88 -5.53 -1.77 3.27
C LEU A 88 -5.07 -2.99 4.07
N PRO A 89 -4.46 -3.99 3.40
CA PRO A 89 -3.78 -5.05 4.11
C PRO A 89 -2.67 -4.45 5.00
N GLU A 90 -2.38 -5.10 6.11
CA GLU A 90 -1.31 -4.66 7.00
C GLU A 90 -0.03 -4.37 6.22
N PRO A 91 0.64 -3.24 6.47
CA PRO A 91 1.88 -2.93 5.79
C PRO A 91 2.90 -4.02 6.09
N VAL A 92 3.47 -4.58 5.03
CA VAL A 92 4.50 -5.62 5.15
C VAL A 92 5.69 -5.03 5.89
N SER A 93 6.01 -5.58 7.06
CA SER A 93 7.12 -5.08 7.86
C SER A 93 8.46 -5.36 7.16
N PRO A 94 9.48 -4.50 7.34
CA PRO A 94 10.83 -4.78 6.86
C PRO A 94 11.39 -6.12 7.37
N ILE A 95 10.96 -6.55 8.56
CA ILE A 95 11.33 -7.83 9.17
C ILE A 95 10.76 -9.01 8.37
N SER A 96 9.49 -8.93 7.96
CA SER A 96 8.86 -9.97 7.14
C SER A 96 9.55 -10.08 5.77
N ILE A 97 9.91 -8.96 5.17
CA ILE A 97 10.68 -8.91 3.93
C ILE A 97 12.07 -9.52 4.14
N GLY A 98 12.75 -9.20 5.23
CA GLY A 98 14.07 -9.74 5.59
C GLY A 98 14.04 -11.26 5.79
N ASN A 99 13.02 -11.78 6.47
CA ASN A 99 12.85 -13.23 6.67
C ASN A 99 12.62 -13.98 5.35
N TYR A 100 11.80 -13.42 4.46
CA TYR A 100 11.58 -14.00 3.14
C TYR A 100 12.83 -13.86 2.24
N LEU A 101 13.54 -12.74 2.33
CA LEU A 101 14.81 -12.54 1.66
C LEU A 101 15.81 -13.64 2.05
N ALA A 102 15.91 -13.97 3.34
CA ALA A 102 16.77 -15.05 3.82
C ALA A 102 16.41 -16.40 3.17
N THR A 103 15.10 -16.67 3.00
CA THR A 103 14.63 -17.87 2.32
C THR A 103 14.99 -17.86 0.83
N CYS A 104 14.78 -16.75 0.14
CA CYS A 104 15.19 -16.56 -1.25
C CYS A 104 16.71 -16.74 -1.44
N CYS A 105 17.52 -16.17 -0.56
CA CYS A 105 18.96 -16.30 -0.62
C CYS A 105 19.42 -17.76 -0.46
N ARG A 106 18.77 -18.53 0.42
CA ARG A 106 19.05 -19.97 0.57
C ARG A 106 18.66 -20.76 -0.68
N GLN A 107 17.51 -20.47 -1.28
CA GLN A 107 17.03 -21.15 -2.48
C GLN A 107 17.92 -20.89 -3.70
N HIS A 108 18.45 -19.69 -3.84
CA HIS A 108 19.30 -19.27 -4.96
C HIS A 108 20.79 -19.41 -4.70
N GLY A 109 21.19 -19.94 -3.53
CA GLY A 109 22.60 -20.15 -3.19
C GLY A 109 23.39 -18.88 -2.88
N PHE A 110 22.71 -17.76 -2.52
CA PHE A 110 23.33 -16.49 -2.14
C PHE A 110 23.67 -16.45 -0.64
N VAL A 111 24.25 -17.55 -0.15
CA VAL A 111 24.61 -17.70 1.26
C VAL A 111 26.10 -17.88 1.35
N THR A 112 26.77 -17.02 2.11
CA THR A 112 28.17 -17.21 2.56
C THR A 112 28.18 -17.83 3.97
N LYS A 113 29.35 -18.19 4.50
CA LYS A 113 29.46 -18.91 5.77
C LYS A 113 28.70 -18.29 6.95
N ASP A 114 28.54 -16.96 6.97
CA ASP A 114 27.92 -16.24 8.09
C ASP A 114 26.93 -15.13 7.66
N THR A 115 26.78 -14.84 6.34
CA THR A 115 25.95 -13.75 5.84
C THR A 115 25.30 -14.08 4.50
N PHE A 116 24.26 -13.34 4.17
CA PHE A 116 23.67 -13.35 2.83
C PHE A 116 24.46 -12.38 1.93
N ALA A 117 24.85 -12.84 0.75
CA ALA A 117 25.61 -12.05 -0.21
C ALA A 117 24.89 -12.14 -1.57
N ILE A 118 24.16 -11.10 -1.93
CA ILE A 118 23.41 -11.02 -3.17
C ILE A 118 24.29 -10.34 -4.23
N PRO A 119 24.66 -11.03 -5.32
CA PRO A 119 25.35 -10.38 -6.42
C PRO A 119 24.50 -9.28 -7.04
N LYS A 120 25.10 -8.14 -7.37
CA LYS A 120 24.39 -7.02 -8.05
C LYS A 120 23.55 -7.45 -9.24
N LYS A 121 24.04 -8.42 -10.01
CA LYS A 121 23.33 -8.99 -11.16
C LYS A 121 22.03 -9.71 -10.80
N SER A 122 21.95 -10.25 -9.59
CA SER A 122 20.80 -11.04 -9.09
C SER A 122 19.79 -10.21 -8.29
N MET A 123 20.10 -8.93 -8.04
CA MET A 123 19.22 -8.01 -7.29
C MET A 123 17.81 -7.97 -7.88
N GLY A 124 17.67 -7.89 -9.20
CA GLY A 124 16.38 -7.85 -9.88
C GLY A 124 15.53 -9.11 -9.67
N ILE A 125 16.17 -10.29 -9.64
CA ILE A 125 15.50 -11.58 -9.40
C ILE A 125 14.94 -11.63 -7.99
N VAL A 126 15.73 -11.21 -7.02
CA VAL A 126 15.33 -11.20 -5.59
C VAL A 126 14.21 -10.18 -5.35
N ILE A 127 14.32 -8.98 -5.90
CA ILE A 127 13.25 -7.96 -5.79
C ILE A 127 11.95 -8.45 -6.42
N LYS A 128 12.04 -9.12 -7.58
CA LYS A 128 10.86 -9.70 -8.26
C LYS A 128 10.20 -10.77 -7.39
N ALA A 129 10.96 -11.70 -6.84
CA ALA A 129 10.46 -12.75 -5.96
C ALA A 129 9.78 -12.18 -4.70
N ILE A 130 10.36 -11.13 -4.10
CA ILE A 130 9.77 -10.46 -2.94
C ILE A 130 8.46 -9.76 -3.32
N LYS A 131 8.40 -9.10 -4.49
CA LYS A 131 7.17 -8.45 -4.97
C LYS A 131 6.05 -9.45 -5.31
N GLU A 132 6.40 -10.62 -5.80
CA GLU A 132 5.43 -11.69 -6.06
C GLU A 132 4.83 -12.24 -4.75
N GLN A 133 5.66 -12.37 -3.71
CA GLN A 133 5.20 -12.81 -2.38
C GLN A 133 4.43 -11.71 -1.63
N PHE A 134 4.87 -10.46 -1.78
CA PHE A 134 4.30 -9.31 -1.09
C PHE A 134 3.90 -8.22 -2.08
N PRO A 135 2.81 -8.41 -2.83
CA PRO A 135 2.39 -7.47 -3.89
C PRO A 135 2.04 -6.08 -3.36
N THR A 136 1.70 -5.98 -2.07
CA THR A 136 1.36 -4.73 -1.39
C THR A 136 2.55 -4.02 -0.74
N ALA A 137 3.74 -4.64 -0.74
CA ALA A 137 4.93 -4.04 -0.14
C ALA A 137 5.45 -2.86 -0.98
N ASP A 138 5.83 -1.78 -0.29
CA ASP A 138 6.45 -0.63 -0.95
C ASP A 138 7.79 -1.03 -1.58
N GLY A 139 7.93 -0.73 -2.88
CA GLY A 139 9.15 -1.02 -3.63
C GLY A 139 10.40 -0.36 -3.06
N LYS A 140 10.26 0.78 -2.37
CA LYS A 140 11.36 1.45 -1.69
C LYS A 140 11.83 0.64 -0.49
N ILE A 141 10.93 0.17 0.35
CA ILE A 141 11.25 -0.67 1.51
C ILE A 141 11.94 -1.97 1.05
N ILE A 142 11.42 -2.62 0.01
CA ILE A 142 12.03 -3.82 -0.57
C ILE A 142 13.47 -3.52 -1.04
N SER A 143 13.64 -2.44 -1.79
CA SER A 143 14.95 -2.03 -2.30
C SER A 143 15.96 -1.73 -1.17
N ASP A 144 15.52 -1.04 -0.13
CA ASP A 144 16.38 -0.67 0.99
C ASP A 144 16.80 -1.90 1.82
N VAL A 145 15.88 -2.86 2.02
CA VAL A 145 16.23 -4.13 2.69
C VAL A 145 17.19 -4.96 1.84
N VAL A 146 16.94 -5.09 0.53
CA VAL A 146 17.81 -5.88 -0.37
C VAL A 146 19.21 -5.26 -0.49
N LYS A 147 19.32 -3.94 -0.55
CA LYS A 147 20.61 -3.22 -0.65
C LYS A 147 21.56 -3.52 0.52
N GLN A 148 21.04 -3.83 1.69
CA GLN A 148 21.87 -4.16 2.86
C GLN A 148 22.67 -5.45 2.67
N TYR A 149 22.28 -6.30 1.73
CA TYR A 149 22.86 -7.61 1.48
C TYR A 149 23.53 -7.73 0.11
N ILE A 150 23.68 -6.61 -0.62
CA ILE A 150 24.35 -6.59 -1.93
C ILE A 150 25.86 -6.55 -1.73
N VAL A 151 26.55 -7.37 -2.53
CA VAL A 151 28.03 -7.49 -2.57
C VAL A 151 28.55 -7.02 -3.92
#